data_fd587c3ab3eac36ff17f4b697e49c386
#
_entry.id   fd587c3ab3eac36ff17f4b697e49c386
#
_cell.length_a   1.000
_cell.length_b   1.000
_cell.length_c   1.000
_cell.angle_alpha   90.00
_cell.angle_beta   90.00
_cell.angle_gamma   90.00
#
_symmetry.space_group_name_H-M   'P 1'
#
loop_
_entity.id
_entity.type
_entity.pdbx_description
1 polymer ?
#
loop_
_entity_poly.entity_id
_entity_poly.type
_entity_poly.pdbx_seq_one_letter_code
_entity_poly.pdbx_strand_id
1 'polypeptide(L)'
;MFLFCSDGGGPPFYLPMPIFTPHQDAALTAASNWLKATRGRASIFRLFGYAGTGKTTLAKHLAEGVDGKVLFAAFTGKAACVMRSKGCPGAATIHSLIYRARESGEETPSFELWGEAPASKARLIVIDECSMVDAELARDLMSFGVPLLVLGDPAQLPPIQGGGFFTDAEPDAMLTEVHRQAQDDPIVRLSMAIRAGNPLQQGRYGATEVVRRDALDPARVLGADQILVGRNATRRAYNARLRERRGFVDALPMAGDKLVCLRNNRRKGLFNGGLWVVRERPKARRQIIRMRLKPDEDLCDRTIRVSVRPECFTGAIEAFEWPARKPYDEFDFGYVLTVHKAQGSQWDDVVLFDESGAFPDNRDRWLYTGVTRAAKRLTVVV
;
A
#
# COMPACT_ATOMS: atom_id res chain seq x y z
N MET A 1 12.51 -6.92 -30.79
CA MET A 1 13.64 -7.64 -30.17
C MET A 1 13.03 -8.67 -29.22
N PHE A 2 13.17 -9.95 -29.54
CA PHE A 2 12.48 -11.05 -28.85
C PHE A 2 13.32 -11.54 -27.67
N LEU A 3 12.73 -11.66 -26.51
CA LEU A 3 13.35 -12.29 -25.34
C LEU A 3 13.10 -13.81 -25.38
N PHE A 4 14.17 -14.58 -25.44
CA PHE A 4 14.15 -16.03 -25.32
C PHE A 4 14.19 -16.43 -23.85
N CYS A 5 13.21 -17.15 -23.36
CA CYS A 5 13.33 -18.04 -22.20
C CYS A 5 13.40 -19.47 -22.73
N SER A 6 14.57 -20.08 -22.66
CA SER A 6 14.77 -21.51 -22.97
C SER A 6 14.94 -22.26 -21.66
N ASP A 7 13.95 -23.10 -21.36
CA ASP A 7 14.20 -24.41 -20.73
C ASP A 7 12.94 -25.27 -20.86
N GLY A 8 13.04 -26.34 -21.63
CA GLY A 8 12.03 -27.39 -21.77
C GLY A 8 11.24 -27.33 -23.07
N GLY A 9 11.62 -28.08 -24.06
CA GLY A 9 11.12 -28.58 -25.34
C GLY A 9 9.63 -28.40 -25.77
N GLY A 10 9.00 -27.24 -25.50
CA GLY A 10 7.71 -26.85 -26.03
C GLY A 10 7.84 -25.65 -26.97
N PRO A 11 6.87 -25.39 -27.89
CA PRO A 11 6.94 -24.21 -28.75
C PRO A 11 7.02 -22.94 -27.88
N PRO A 12 7.79 -21.92 -28.29
CA PRO A 12 7.96 -20.71 -27.50
C PRO A 12 6.59 -20.05 -27.26
N PHE A 13 6.19 -19.94 -25.99
CA PHE A 13 5.04 -19.13 -25.59
C PHE A 13 5.40 -17.66 -25.84
N TYR A 14 4.94 -17.12 -26.96
CA TYR A 14 4.98 -15.68 -27.20
C TYR A 14 3.94 -15.02 -26.29
N LEU A 15 4.36 -14.44 -25.18
CA LEU A 15 3.51 -13.49 -24.47
C LEU A 15 3.31 -12.28 -25.40
N PRO A 16 2.06 -11.92 -25.75
CA PRO A 16 1.82 -10.77 -26.61
C PRO A 16 2.42 -9.52 -25.94
N MET A 17 3.21 -8.75 -26.71
CA MET A 17 3.70 -7.46 -26.25
C MET A 17 2.52 -6.61 -25.83
N PRO A 18 2.58 -5.93 -24.68
CA PRO A 18 1.50 -5.04 -24.27
C PRO A 18 1.30 -3.96 -25.36
N ILE A 19 0.08 -3.83 -25.84
CA ILE A 19 -0.29 -2.76 -26.78
C ILE A 19 -0.51 -1.50 -25.94
N PHE A 20 0.39 -0.55 -26.04
CA PHE A 20 0.26 0.73 -25.35
C PHE A 20 -0.63 1.69 -26.15
N THR A 21 -1.30 2.60 -25.44
CA THR A 21 -2.01 3.71 -26.07
C THR A 21 -0.98 4.76 -26.57
N PRO A 22 -1.32 5.62 -27.54
CA PRO A 22 -0.41 6.69 -27.97
C PRO A 22 0.09 7.57 -26.82
N HIS A 23 -0.77 7.78 -25.81
CA HIS A 23 -0.42 8.54 -24.61
C HIS A 23 0.60 7.80 -23.72
N GLN A 24 0.45 6.48 -23.58
CA GLN A 24 1.41 5.63 -22.88
C GLN A 24 2.75 5.55 -23.62
N ASP A 25 2.73 5.43 -24.95
CA ASP A 25 3.95 5.43 -25.77
C ASP A 25 4.71 6.77 -25.67
N ALA A 26 4.00 7.88 -25.66
CA ALA A 26 4.59 9.19 -25.45
C ALA A 26 5.27 9.28 -24.06
N ALA A 27 4.62 8.79 -23.00
CA ALA A 27 5.17 8.78 -21.66
C ALA A 27 6.41 7.86 -21.54
N LEU A 28 6.39 6.68 -22.18
CA LEU A 28 7.54 5.78 -22.25
C LEU A 28 8.72 6.42 -22.99
N THR A 29 8.44 7.08 -24.11
CA THR A 29 9.45 7.80 -24.89
C THR A 29 10.08 8.92 -24.07
N ALA A 30 9.28 9.72 -23.38
CA ALA A 30 9.75 10.80 -22.52
C ALA A 30 10.63 10.25 -21.37
N ALA A 31 10.19 9.19 -20.68
CA ALA A 31 10.94 8.56 -19.60
C ALA A 31 12.26 7.93 -20.11
N SER A 32 12.25 7.29 -21.27
CA SER A 32 13.45 6.73 -21.91
C SER A 32 14.46 7.81 -22.27
N ASN A 33 14.01 8.92 -22.85
CA ASN A 33 14.87 10.05 -23.20
C ASN A 33 15.46 10.71 -21.95
N TRP A 34 14.63 10.91 -20.91
CA TRP A 34 15.09 11.40 -19.62
C TRP A 34 16.19 10.49 -19.04
N LEU A 35 15.98 9.17 -19.01
CA LEU A 35 16.95 8.24 -18.43
C LEU A 35 18.27 8.24 -19.19
N LYS A 36 18.25 8.35 -20.52
CA LYS A 36 19.45 8.49 -21.36
C LYS A 36 20.18 9.81 -21.08
N ALA A 37 19.43 10.91 -20.91
CA ALA A 37 20.00 12.24 -20.67
C ALA A 37 20.65 12.36 -19.29
N THR A 38 20.18 11.64 -18.26
CA THR A 38 20.74 11.68 -16.89
C THR A 38 22.18 11.18 -16.83
N ARG A 39 22.60 10.32 -17.75
CA ARG A 39 23.91 9.65 -17.73
C ARG A 39 24.27 9.04 -16.37
N GLY A 40 23.25 8.59 -15.62
CA GLY A 40 23.41 8.02 -14.29
C GLY A 40 23.52 9.03 -13.14
N ARG A 41 23.27 10.31 -13.39
CA ARG A 41 23.22 11.33 -12.34
C ARG A 41 21.86 11.35 -11.64
N ALA A 42 21.82 11.80 -10.38
CA ALA A 42 20.60 12.02 -9.65
C ALA A 42 19.63 12.90 -10.44
N SER A 43 18.47 12.37 -10.73
CA SER A 43 17.38 13.07 -11.41
C SER A 43 16.08 12.36 -11.10
N ILE A 44 14.98 13.08 -11.16
CA ILE A 44 13.64 12.55 -10.86
C ILE A 44 12.80 12.66 -12.13
N PHE A 45 12.10 11.59 -12.48
CA PHE A 45 11.03 11.60 -13.47
C PHE A 45 9.72 11.23 -12.78
N ARG A 46 8.74 12.10 -12.85
CA ARG A 46 7.42 11.94 -12.24
C ARG A 46 6.44 11.42 -13.29
N LEU A 47 6.18 10.12 -13.26
CA LEU A 47 5.15 9.48 -14.06
C LEU A 47 3.88 9.35 -13.22
N PHE A 48 2.99 10.33 -13.31
CA PHE A 48 1.74 10.31 -12.57
C PHE A 48 0.60 9.81 -13.45
N GLY A 49 -0.48 9.41 -12.80
CA GLY A 49 -1.67 8.96 -13.49
C GLY A 49 -2.70 8.40 -12.52
N TYR A 50 -3.91 8.32 -12.98
CA TYR A 50 -5.04 7.84 -12.19
C TYR A 50 -5.07 6.31 -12.06
N ALA A 51 -5.98 5.77 -11.24
CA ALA A 51 -6.21 4.34 -11.16
C ALA A 51 -6.56 3.77 -12.54
N GLY A 52 -6.03 2.59 -12.87
CA GLY A 52 -6.30 1.93 -14.15
C GLY A 52 -5.57 2.48 -15.38
N THR A 53 -4.67 3.46 -15.23
CA THR A 53 -3.92 4.05 -16.38
C THR A 53 -2.64 3.30 -16.74
N GLY A 54 -2.27 2.24 -16.01
CA GLY A 54 -1.14 1.38 -16.35
C GLY A 54 0.24 1.85 -15.88
N LYS A 55 0.34 2.78 -14.91
CA LYS A 55 1.62 3.30 -14.39
C LYS A 55 2.67 2.24 -14.10
N THR A 56 2.32 1.26 -13.28
CA THR A 56 3.24 0.19 -12.86
C THR A 56 3.66 -0.70 -14.03
N THR A 57 2.76 -0.92 -15.00
CA THR A 57 3.05 -1.68 -16.23
C THR A 57 4.05 -0.94 -17.11
N LEU A 58 3.88 0.38 -17.30
CA LEU A 58 4.82 1.20 -18.03
C LEU A 58 6.19 1.24 -17.36
N ALA A 59 6.23 1.42 -16.04
CA ALA A 59 7.47 1.46 -15.29
C ALA A 59 8.24 0.14 -15.38
N LYS A 60 7.52 -1.00 -15.33
CA LYS A 60 8.10 -2.33 -15.54
C LYS A 60 8.70 -2.44 -16.94
N HIS A 61 7.96 -2.06 -17.96
CA HIS A 61 8.42 -2.12 -19.34
C HIS A 61 9.65 -1.23 -19.58
N LEU A 62 9.67 -0.02 -19.02
CA LEU A 62 10.85 0.84 -19.04
C LEU A 62 12.05 0.15 -18.37
N ALA A 63 11.82 -0.48 -17.22
CA ALA A 63 12.85 -1.16 -16.44
C ALA A 63 13.48 -2.35 -17.21
N GLU A 64 12.69 -3.08 -18.00
CA GLU A 64 13.16 -4.18 -18.85
C GLU A 64 14.16 -3.73 -19.92
N GLY A 65 14.07 -2.46 -20.34
CA GLY A 65 14.99 -1.85 -21.31
C GLY A 65 16.24 -1.20 -20.71
N VAL A 66 16.41 -1.24 -19.39
CA VAL A 66 17.55 -0.62 -18.70
C VAL A 66 18.72 -1.59 -18.60
N ASP A 67 19.87 -1.19 -19.16
CA ASP A 67 21.13 -1.92 -18.94
C ASP A 67 21.67 -1.63 -17.56
N GLY A 68 21.53 -2.61 -16.65
CA GLY A 68 21.95 -2.53 -15.26
C GLY A 68 20.86 -2.86 -14.25
N LYS A 69 21.19 -2.74 -12.98
CA LYS A 69 20.29 -3.12 -11.89
C LYS A 69 19.18 -2.08 -11.68
N VAL A 70 17.94 -2.50 -11.87
CA VAL A 70 16.76 -1.71 -11.51
C VAL A 70 16.22 -2.20 -10.18
N LEU A 71 15.92 -1.26 -9.27
CA LEU A 71 15.27 -1.55 -8.00
C LEU A 71 13.84 -1.02 -8.04
N PHE A 72 12.91 -1.85 -7.58
CA PHE A 72 11.51 -1.47 -7.37
C PHE A 72 11.27 -1.23 -5.88
N ALA A 73 10.67 -0.10 -5.55
CA ALA A 73 10.49 0.35 -4.19
C ALA A 73 9.06 0.85 -3.94
N ALA A 74 8.60 0.69 -2.70
CA ALA A 74 7.38 1.30 -2.21
C ALA A 74 7.56 1.77 -0.77
N PHE A 75 6.69 2.68 -0.31
CA PHE A 75 6.75 3.17 1.06
C PHE A 75 6.43 2.08 2.09
N THR A 76 5.43 1.22 1.81
CA THR A 76 4.99 0.14 2.70
C THR A 76 5.40 -1.24 2.18
N GLY A 77 5.56 -2.21 3.11
CA GLY A 77 5.82 -3.60 2.74
C GLY A 77 4.69 -4.21 1.92
N LYS A 78 3.43 -3.82 2.19
CA LYS A 78 2.28 -4.28 1.44
C LYS A 78 2.28 -3.76 0.01
N ALA A 79 2.56 -2.47 -0.20
CA ALA A 79 2.69 -1.91 -1.54
C ALA A 79 3.83 -2.62 -2.33
N ALA A 80 4.95 -2.93 -1.67
CA ALA A 80 6.02 -3.72 -2.28
C ALA A 80 5.56 -5.15 -2.65
N CYS A 81 4.71 -5.80 -1.85
CA CYS A 81 4.09 -7.08 -2.20
C CYS A 81 3.18 -6.96 -3.43
N VAL A 82 2.35 -5.92 -3.50
CA VAL A 82 1.49 -5.64 -4.67
C VAL A 82 2.35 -5.41 -5.92
N MET A 83 3.47 -4.68 -5.83
CA MET A 83 4.39 -4.53 -6.96
C MET A 83 4.94 -5.89 -7.42
N ARG A 84 5.33 -6.77 -6.49
CA ARG A 84 5.81 -8.12 -6.84
C ARG A 84 4.74 -8.94 -7.58
N SER A 85 3.50 -8.92 -7.11
CA SER A 85 2.39 -9.63 -7.78
C SER A 85 2.09 -9.08 -9.18
N LYS A 86 2.40 -7.80 -9.44
CA LYS A 86 2.31 -7.16 -10.76
C LYS A 86 3.55 -7.38 -11.64
N GLY A 87 4.49 -8.23 -11.20
CA GLY A 87 5.67 -8.63 -11.97
C GLY A 87 6.86 -7.68 -11.86
N CYS A 88 6.99 -6.92 -10.75
CA CYS A 88 8.18 -6.15 -10.41
C CYS A 88 9.05 -6.99 -9.46
N PRO A 89 10.03 -7.76 -9.95
CA PRO A 89 10.78 -8.70 -9.13
C PRO A 89 11.61 -7.98 -8.08
N GLY A 90 11.69 -8.56 -6.88
CA GLY A 90 12.51 -8.02 -5.79
C GLY A 90 12.03 -6.69 -5.21
N ALA A 91 10.80 -6.24 -5.55
CA ALA A 91 10.25 -5.00 -4.99
C ALA A 91 10.31 -5.03 -3.45
N ALA A 92 10.79 -3.95 -2.85
CA ALA A 92 11.07 -3.85 -1.42
C ALA A 92 10.60 -2.49 -0.85
N THR A 93 10.71 -2.28 0.45
CA THR A 93 10.43 -0.95 0.99
C THR A 93 11.60 -0.01 0.72
N ILE A 94 11.34 1.28 0.46
CA ILE A 94 12.38 2.31 0.28
C ILE A 94 13.39 2.21 1.43
N HIS A 95 12.91 2.18 2.66
CA HIS A 95 13.76 2.05 3.83
C HIS A 95 14.73 0.85 3.77
N SER A 96 14.29 -0.32 3.32
CA SER A 96 15.18 -1.49 3.24
C SER A 96 16.23 -1.39 2.15
N LEU A 97 16.07 -0.47 1.22
CA LEU A 97 17.00 -0.22 0.13
C LEU A 97 18.09 0.79 0.48
N ILE A 98 17.89 1.63 1.51
CA ILE A 98 18.79 2.74 1.83
C ILE A 98 19.34 2.73 3.25
N TYR A 99 18.65 2.08 4.22
CA TYR A 99 19.08 2.07 5.61
C TYR A 99 19.53 0.69 6.07
N ARG A 100 20.46 0.66 7.03
CA ARG A 100 20.77 -0.50 7.85
C ARG A 100 20.45 -0.27 9.33
N ALA A 101 20.22 -1.35 10.06
CA ALA A 101 20.12 -1.26 11.51
C ALA A 101 21.50 -0.90 12.09
N ARG A 102 21.57 0.13 12.89
CA ARG A 102 22.78 0.48 13.66
C ARG A 102 22.94 -0.55 14.79
N GLU A 103 24.09 -1.17 14.88
CA GLU A 103 24.47 -1.98 16.04
C GLU A 103 24.85 -1.04 17.20
N SER A 104 23.86 -0.40 17.82
CA SER A 104 24.06 0.28 19.09
C SER A 104 23.66 -0.67 20.19
N GLY A 105 24.46 -0.80 21.24
CA GLY A 105 24.10 -1.55 22.47
C GLY A 105 22.88 -0.98 23.20
N GLU A 106 22.22 0.03 22.64
CA GLU A 106 20.94 0.58 23.07
C GLU A 106 19.78 -0.32 22.61
N GLU A 107 18.79 -0.49 23.48
CA GLU A 107 17.61 -1.34 23.25
C GLU A 107 16.72 -0.96 22.05
N THR A 108 17.02 0.17 21.37
CA THR A 108 16.33 0.59 20.12
C THR A 108 17.21 0.37 18.92
N PRO A 109 16.72 -0.31 17.88
CA PRO A 109 17.37 -0.24 16.60
C PRO A 109 17.19 1.18 16.03
N SER A 110 18.23 1.98 16.08
CA SER A 110 18.36 3.16 15.24
C SER A 110 18.72 2.71 13.82
N PHE A 111 18.22 3.43 12.84
CA PHE A 111 18.55 3.16 11.44
C PHE A 111 19.48 4.27 10.98
N GLU A 112 20.53 3.89 10.30
CA GLU A 112 21.44 4.84 9.67
C GLU A 112 21.45 4.64 8.16
N LEU A 113 21.66 5.74 7.46
CA LEU A 113 21.85 5.72 6.01
C LEU A 113 23.10 4.87 5.71
N TRP A 114 22.94 3.89 4.82
CA TRP A 114 24.01 2.97 4.52
C TRP A 114 24.57 3.24 3.12
N GLY A 115 25.77 3.81 3.03
CA GLY A 115 26.37 4.20 1.76
C GLY A 115 26.56 3.05 0.76
N GLU A 116 26.74 1.81 1.25
CA GLU A 116 26.82 0.60 0.41
C GLU A 116 25.47 -0.14 0.26
N ALA A 117 24.37 0.53 0.58
CA ALA A 117 23.02 -0.02 0.47
C ALA A 117 22.72 -0.51 -0.97
N PRO A 118 21.73 -1.38 -1.14
CA PRO A 118 21.31 -1.81 -2.48
C PRO A 118 21.08 -0.65 -3.46
N ALA A 119 20.62 0.50 -2.96
CA ALA A 119 20.38 1.70 -3.75
C ALA A 119 21.65 2.23 -4.45
N SER A 120 22.83 2.17 -3.80
CA SER A 120 24.08 2.68 -4.37
C SER A 120 24.56 1.93 -5.63
N LYS A 121 24.04 0.72 -5.84
CA LYS A 121 24.42 -0.18 -6.95
C LYS A 121 23.35 -0.22 -8.05
N ALA A 122 22.33 0.63 -7.94
CA ALA A 122 21.23 0.66 -8.90
C ALA A 122 21.53 1.60 -10.07
N ARG A 123 21.01 1.25 -11.24
CA ARG A 123 21.00 2.13 -12.43
C ARG A 123 19.73 2.98 -12.46
N LEU A 124 18.67 2.49 -11.88
CA LEU A 124 17.37 3.14 -11.77
C LEU A 124 16.66 2.64 -10.51
N ILE A 125 15.98 3.53 -9.80
CA ILE A 125 15.04 3.15 -8.73
C ILE A 125 13.65 3.59 -9.15
N VAL A 126 12.71 2.64 -9.20
CA VAL A 126 11.29 2.87 -9.46
C VAL A 126 10.56 2.88 -8.13
N ILE A 127 9.84 3.96 -7.84
CA ILE A 127 9.10 4.14 -6.58
C ILE A 127 7.61 4.20 -6.90
N ASP A 128 6.84 3.25 -6.38
CA ASP A 128 5.37 3.28 -6.46
C ASP A 128 4.76 3.88 -5.18
N GLU A 129 3.54 4.41 -5.29
CA GLU A 129 2.82 5.10 -4.22
C GLU A 129 3.65 6.24 -3.59
N CYS A 130 4.27 7.08 -4.42
CA CYS A 130 5.23 8.10 -4.00
C CYS A 130 4.62 9.22 -3.14
N SER A 131 3.29 9.34 -3.09
CA SER A 131 2.57 10.34 -2.27
C SER A 131 2.86 10.21 -0.77
N MET A 132 3.29 9.02 -0.31
CA MET A 132 3.58 8.75 1.10
C MET A 132 5.02 9.10 1.51
N VAL A 133 5.87 9.49 0.56
CA VAL A 133 7.29 9.79 0.82
C VAL A 133 7.45 11.23 1.29
N ASP A 134 7.94 11.40 2.52
CA ASP A 134 8.24 12.72 3.08
C ASP A 134 9.58 13.29 2.58
N ALA A 135 9.87 14.53 2.94
CA ALA A 135 11.06 15.24 2.48
C ALA A 135 12.37 14.66 3.03
N GLU A 136 12.37 14.06 4.22
CA GLU A 136 13.56 13.46 4.82
C GLU A 136 13.93 12.18 4.06
N LEU A 137 12.97 11.26 3.93
CA LEU A 137 13.17 10.00 3.21
C LEU A 137 13.53 10.22 1.74
N ALA A 138 12.94 11.25 1.10
CA ALA A 138 13.26 11.61 -0.27
C ALA A 138 14.70 12.12 -0.41
N ARG A 139 15.17 12.99 0.50
CA ARG A 139 16.55 13.49 0.51
C ARG A 139 17.55 12.36 0.71
N ASP A 140 17.29 11.48 1.66
CA ASP A 140 18.15 10.33 1.92
C ASP A 140 18.24 9.40 0.70
N LEU A 141 17.11 9.14 0.04
CA LEU A 141 17.08 8.36 -1.19
C LEU A 141 17.85 9.03 -2.33
N MET A 142 17.67 10.35 -2.50
CA MET A 142 18.36 11.12 -3.54
C MET A 142 19.86 11.24 -3.30
N SER A 143 20.34 11.12 -2.06
CA SER A 143 21.76 11.18 -1.72
C SER A 143 22.61 10.06 -2.37
N PHE A 144 21.98 8.98 -2.81
CA PHE A 144 22.64 7.91 -3.56
C PHE A 144 23.00 8.29 -5.01
N GLY A 145 22.54 9.42 -5.49
CA GLY A 145 22.90 9.91 -6.84
C GLY A 145 22.27 9.13 -8.00
N VAL A 146 21.34 8.22 -7.73
CA VAL A 146 20.70 7.34 -8.72
C VAL A 146 19.44 8.01 -9.30
N PRO A 147 19.15 7.86 -10.60
CA PRO A 147 17.90 8.30 -11.20
C PRO A 147 16.68 7.65 -10.54
N LEU A 148 15.64 8.45 -10.29
CA LEU A 148 14.40 8.02 -9.65
C LEU A 148 13.23 8.16 -10.63
N LEU A 149 12.55 7.07 -10.94
CA LEU A 149 11.24 7.08 -11.59
C LEU A 149 10.17 6.96 -10.52
N VAL A 150 9.42 8.02 -10.28
CA VAL A 150 8.39 8.03 -9.23
C VAL A 150 7.00 7.94 -9.83
N LEU A 151 6.21 6.99 -9.34
CA LEU A 151 4.84 6.74 -9.76
C LEU A 151 3.90 7.29 -8.70
N GLY A 152 2.98 8.14 -9.10
CA GLY A 152 2.03 8.77 -8.21
C GLY A 152 0.62 8.87 -8.79
N ASP A 153 -0.32 9.11 -7.91
CA ASP A 153 -1.70 9.39 -8.27
C ASP A 153 -2.14 10.66 -7.53
N PRO A 154 -2.24 11.79 -8.25
CA PRO A 154 -2.56 13.08 -7.63
C PRO A 154 -4.00 13.18 -7.11
N ALA A 155 -4.88 12.25 -7.49
CA ALA A 155 -6.24 12.17 -6.98
C ALA A 155 -6.36 11.43 -5.64
N GLN A 156 -5.31 10.74 -5.20
CA GLN A 156 -5.29 10.09 -3.88
C GLN A 156 -5.07 11.11 -2.75
N LEU A 157 -5.39 10.66 -1.52
CA LEU A 157 -5.12 11.44 -0.32
C LEU A 157 -3.63 11.77 -0.18
N PRO A 158 -3.31 13.00 0.21
CA PRO A 158 -1.95 13.34 0.63
C PRO A 158 -1.61 12.63 1.95
N PRO A 159 -0.31 12.52 2.32
CA PRO A 159 0.09 11.97 3.62
C PRO A 159 -0.45 12.85 4.76
N ILE A 160 -0.70 12.22 5.92
CA ILE A 160 -1.27 12.90 7.10
C ILE A 160 -0.28 13.91 7.70
N GLN A 161 1.02 13.65 7.61
CA GLN A 161 2.09 14.50 8.13
C GLN A 161 3.18 14.66 7.08
N GLY A 162 3.56 15.91 6.81
CA GLY A 162 4.55 16.26 5.80
C GLY A 162 4.02 16.03 4.38
N GLY A 163 4.02 17.04 3.51
CA GLY A 163 3.59 16.90 2.12
C GLY A 163 4.34 15.76 1.42
N GLY A 164 3.72 15.12 0.45
CA GLY A 164 4.39 14.15 -0.41
C GLY A 164 5.46 14.85 -1.25
N PHE A 165 6.71 14.71 -0.88
CA PHE A 165 7.83 15.42 -1.53
C PHE A 165 7.81 15.32 -3.06
N PHE A 166 7.45 14.14 -3.57
CA PHE A 166 7.42 13.92 -5.01
C PHE A 166 6.15 14.44 -5.68
N THR A 167 5.07 14.69 -4.92
CA THR A 167 3.78 15.15 -5.45
C THR A 167 3.61 16.67 -5.43
N ASP A 168 4.56 17.39 -4.83
CA ASP A 168 4.52 18.87 -4.76
C ASP A 168 4.95 19.57 -6.06
N ALA A 169 5.50 18.82 -7.01
CA ALA A 169 5.90 19.34 -8.31
C ALA A 169 5.05 18.73 -9.44
N GLU A 170 4.91 19.48 -10.52
CA GLU A 170 4.23 19.03 -11.74
C GLU A 170 4.83 17.72 -12.26
N PRO A 171 4.00 16.82 -12.79
CA PRO A 171 4.48 15.57 -13.38
C PRO A 171 5.21 15.83 -14.71
N ASP A 172 6.27 15.06 -14.97
CA ASP A 172 6.93 15.04 -16.28
C ASP A 172 6.08 14.33 -17.34
N ALA A 173 5.26 13.39 -16.90
CA ALA A 173 4.22 12.75 -17.71
C ALA A 173 3.01 12.41 -16.85
N MET A 174 1.81 12.73 -17.37
CA MET A 174 0.53 12.48 -16.69
C MET A 174 -0.35 11.54 -17.51
N LEU A 175 -0.62 10.34 -17.01
CA LEU A 175 -1.51 9.38 -17.64
C LEU A 175 -2.96 9.64 -17.21
N THR A 176 -3.76 10.17 -18.10
CA THR A 176 -5.17 10.49 -17.87
C THR A 176 -6.12 9.46 -18.48
N GLU A 177 -5.69 8.76 -19.52
CA GLU A 177 -6.48 7.77 -20.23
C GLU A 177 -6.49 6.44 -19.50
N VAL A 178 -7.67 5.97 -19.17
CA VAL A 178 -7.87 4.64 -18.61
C VAL A 178 -7.80 3.61 -19.74
N HIS A 179 -7.06 2.54 -19.54
CA HIS A 179 -6.94 1.47 -20.54
C HIS A 179 -8.33 0.91 -20.89
N ARG A 180 -8.59 0.59 -22.18
CA ARG A 180 -9.91 0.12 -22.66
C ARG A 180 -10.51 -0.99 -21.81
N GLN A 181 -9.70 -1.98 -21.43
CA GLN A 181 -10.14 -3.07 -20.54
C GLN A 181 -10.54 -2.59 -19.14
N ALA A 182 -9.97 -1.49 -18.65
CA ALA A 182 -10.30 -0.92 -17.35
C ALA A 182 -11.47 0.07 -17.43
N GLN A 183 -11.85 0.55 -18.63
CA GLN A 183 -13.00 1.45 -18.79
C GLN A 183 -14.34 0.75 -18.48
N ASP A 184 -14.41 -0.55 -18.67
CA ASP A 184 -15.59 -1.35 -18.35
C ASP A 184 -15.64 -1.78 -16.88
N ASP A 185 -14.57 -1.56 -16.12
CA ASP A 185 -14.52 -1.87 -14.69
C ASP A 185 -15.38 -0.88 -13.89
N PRO A 186 -16.42 -1.33 -13.18
CA PRO A 186 -17.29 -0.48 -12.41
C PRO A 186 -16.58 0.32 -11.31
N ILE A 187 -15.50 -0.23 -10.73
CA ILE A 187 -14.69 0.45 -9.70
C ILE A 187 -13.95 1.64 -10.32
N VAL A 188 -13.35 1.43 -11.50
CA VAL A 188 -12.66 2.49 -12.24
C VAL A 188 -13.66 3.57 -12.66
N ARG A 189 -14.84 3.21 -13.20
CA ARG A 189 -15.89 4.17 -13.54
C ARG A 189 -16.34 5.01 -12.34
N LEU A 190 -16.56 4.37 -11.19
CA LEU A 190 -16.93 5.07 -9.97
C LEU A 190 -15.82 6.02 -9.51
N SER A 191 -14.57 5.58 -9.58
CA SER A 191 -13.42 6.44 -9.24
C SER A 191 -13.29 7.66 -10.16
N MET A 192 -13.58 7.51 -11.46
CA MET A 192 -13.63 8.61 -12.41
C MET A 192 -14.78 9.59 -12.10
N ALA A 193 -15.98 9.08 -11.77
CA ALA A 193 -17.11 9.90 -11.40
C ALA A 193 -16.84 10.75 -10.14
N ILE A 194 -16.24 10.13 -9.11
CA ILE A 194 -15.83 10.83 -7.88
C ILE A 194 -14.84 11.95 -8.20
N ARG A 195 -13.82 11.66 -9.02
CA ARG A 195 -12.84 12.67 -9.43
C ARG A 195 -13.44 13.83 -10.23
N ALA A 196 -14.48 13.56 -11.00
CA ALA A 196 -15.23 14.59 -11.73
C ALA A 196 -16.18 15.41 -10.83
N GLY A 197 -16.21 15.15 -9.51
CA GLY A 197 -17.10 15.80 -8.55
C GLY A 197 -18.56 15.32 -8.63
N ASN A 198 -18.82 14.21 -9.31
CA ASN A 198 -20.18 13.68 -9.41
C ASN A 198 -20.60 13.02 -8.10
N PRO A 199 -21.82 13.23 -7.64
CA PRO A 199 -22.33 12.59 -6.42
C PRO A 199 -22.45 11.07 -6.63
N LEU A 200 -22.21 10.31 -5.55
CA LEU A 200 -22.42 8.87 -5.53
C LEU A 200 -23.90 8.55 -5.77
N GLN A 201 -24.21 7.89 -6.85
CA GLN A 201 -25.57 7.43 -7.14
C GLN A 201 -25.77 6.02 -6.58
N GLN A 202 -26.89 5.83 -5.86
CA GLN A 202 -27.27 4.51 -5.37
C GLN A 202 -27.61 3.61 -6.54
N GLY A 203 -27.19 2.34 -6.42
CA GLY A 203 -27.44 1.37 -7.46
C GLY A 203 -26.39 0.27 -7.50
N ARG A 204 -26.62 -0.70 -8.40
CA ARG A 204 -25.72 -1.81 -8.63
C ARG A 204 -25.09 -1.71 -10.01
N TYR A 205 -23.79 -1.81 -10.05
CA TYR A 205 -22.95 -1.62 -11.24
C TYR A 205 -22.01 -2.84 -11.39
N GLY A 206 -22.54 -3.95 -11.87
CA GLY A 206 -21.80 -5.21 -11.93
C GLY A 206 -21.41 -5.72 -10.52
N ALA A 207 -20.13 -5.83 -10.26
CA ALA A 207 -19.60 -6.23 -8.95
C ALA A 207 -19.47 -5.06 -7.95
N THR A 208 -19.80 -3.82 -8.36
CA THR A 208 -19.80 -2.64 -7.51
C THR A 208 -21.22 -2.23 -7.17
N GLU A 209 -21.46 -1.81 -5.95
CA GLU A 209 -22.75 -1.28 -5.50
C GLU A 209 -22.58 -0.08 -4.57
N VAL A 210 -23.52 0.84 -4.66
CA VAL A 210 -23.67 1.97 -3.74
C VAL A 210 -25.03 1.83 -3.05
N VAL A 211 -25.01 1.62 -1.75
CA VAL A 211 -26.22 1.32 -0.95
C VAL A 211 -26.35 2.25 0.25
N ARG A 212 -27.57 2.46 0.69
CA ARG A 212 -27.84 3.12 1.97
C ARG A 212 -27.50 2.18 3.12
N ARG A 213 -27.15 2.76 4.27
CA ARG A 213 -26.83 1.99 5.48
C ARG A 213 -27.98 1.08 5.94
N ASP A 214 -29.24 1.50 5.77
CA ASP A 214 -30.44 0.73 6.13
C ASP A 214 -30.72 -0.45 5.17
N ALA A 215 -30.20 -0.39 3.96
CA ALA A 215 -30.31 -1.43 2.93
C ALA A 215 -29.09 -2.38 2.87
N LEU A 216 -28.09 -2.16 3.70
CA LEU A 216 -26.87 -2.96 3.72
C LEU A 216 -27.13 -4.35 4.33
N ASP A 217 -26.86 -5.41 3.57
CA ASP A 217 -26.86 -6.78 4.09
C ASP A 217 -25.67 -6.98 5.06
N PRO A 218 -25.93 -7.33 6.35
CA PRO A 218 -24.87 -7.65 7.30
C PRO A 218 -23.92 -8.76 6.84
N ALA A 219 -24.40 -9.75 6.06
CA ALA A 219 -23.59 -10.84 5.55
C ALA A 219 -22.53 -10.31 4.57
N ARG A 220 -22.85 -9.25 3.82
CA ARG A 220 -21.92 -8.56 2.91
C ARG A 220 -20.72 -7.99 3.65
N VAL A 221 -20.94 -7.40 4.83
CA VAL A 221 -19.89 -6.83 5.68
C VAL A 221 -19.00 -7.93 6.27
N LEU A 222 -19.61 -9.02 6.74
CA LEU A 222 -18.87 -10.15 7.34
C LEU A 222 -18.02 -10.92 6.32
N GLY A 223 -18.44 -10.94 5.06
CA GLY A 223 -17.76 -11.65 3.97
C GLY A 223 -16.70 -10.83 3.25
N ALA A 224 -16.58 -9.52 3.51
CA ALA A 224 -15.58 -8.68 2.86
C ALA A 224 -14.15 -9.01 3.33
N ASP A 225 -13.18 -8.90 2.42
CA ASP A 225 -11.76 -9.03 2.75
C ASP A 225 -11.30 -7.89 3.64
N GLN A 226 -11.81 -6.68 3.35
CA GLN A 226 -11.49 -5.49 4.13
C GLN A 226 -12.66 -4.51 4.20
N ILE A 227 -12.80 -3.91 5.39
CA ILE A 227 -13.76 -2.84 5.65
C ILE A 227 -12.99 -1.54 5.87
N LEU A 228 -13.45 -0.47 5.21
CA LEU A 228 -12.82 0.84 5.28
C LEU A 228 -13.79 1.88 5.85
N VAL A 229 -13.25 2.78 6.67
CA VAL A 229 -13.98 3.89 7.33
C VAL A 229 -13.12 5.15 7.33
N GLY A 230 -13.66 6.28 7.77
CA GLY A 230 -12.91 7.53 7.89
C GLY A 230 -12.27 7.72 9.27
N ARG A 231 -13.04 7.53 10.33
CA ARG A 231 -12.68 7.94 11.68
C ARG A 231 -12.12 6.78 12.52
N ASN A 232 -11.14 7.07 13.37
CA ASN A 232 -10.60 6.08 14.31
C ASN A 232 -11.65 5.60 15.32
N ALA A 233 -12.60 6.46 15.73
CA ALA A 233 -13.70 6.07 16.59
C ALA A 233 -14.59 5.00 15.94
N THR A 234 -15.01 5.23 14.69
CA THR A 234 -15.80 4.27 13.89
C THR A 234 -15.02 2.97 13.69
N ARG A 235 -13.74 3.07 13.35
CA ARG A 235 -12.84 1.92 13.20
C ARG A 235 -12.82 1.04 14.44
N ARG A 236 -12.63 1.63 15.63
CA ARG A 236 -12.61 0.90 16.90
C ARG A 236 -13.95 0.25 17.20
N ALA A 237 -15.04 1.00 17.08
CA ALA A 237 -16.39 0.48 17.34
C ALA A 237 -16.76 -0.68 16.40
N TYR A 238 -16.40 -0.57 15.11
CA TYR A 238 -16.70 -1.62 14.14
C TYR A 238 -15.80 -2.85 14.32
N ASN A 239 -14.51 -2.68 14.65
CA ASN A 239 -13.65 -3.81 15.00
C ASN A 239 -14.21 -4.59 16.21
N ALA A 240 -14.65 -3.91 17.27
CA ALA A 240 -15.26 -4.55 18.43
C ALA A 240 -16.53 -5.33 18.06
N ARG A 241 -17.44 -4.70 17.29
CA ARG A 241 -18.70 -5.33 16.85
C ARG A 241 -18.47 -6.52 15.90
N LEU A 242 -17.49 -6.45 15.00
CA LEU A 242 -17.16 -7.54 14.09
C LEU A 242 -16.53 -8.72 14.84
N ARG A 243 -15.70 -8.46 15.83
CA ARG A 243 -15.14 -9.50 16.68
C ARG A 243 -16.23 -10.24 17.43
N GLU A 244 -17.14 -9.50 18.06
CA GLU A 244 -18.32 -10.08 18.73
C GLU A 244 -19.14 -10.97 17.78
N ARG A 245 -19.44 -10.48 16.57
CA ARG A 245 -20.17 -11.23 15.54
C ARG A 245 -19.44 -12.49 15.06
N ARG A 246 -18.11 -12.51 15.17
CA ARG A 246 -17.26 -13.67 14.85
C ARG A 246 -17.03 -14.58 16.07
N GLY A 247 -17.65 -14.30 17.22
CA GLY A 247 -17.55 -15.10 18.45
C GLY A 247 -16.31 -14.81 19.28
N PHE A 248 -15.58 -13.73 19.01
CA PHE A 248 -14.45 -13.29 19.83
C PHE A 248 -14.97 -12.43 20.99
N VAL A 249 -15.07 -13.01 22.18
CA VAL A 249 -15.69 -12.37 23.36
C VAL A 249 -14.67 -11.67 24.27
N ASP A 250 -13.39 -12.02 24.17
CA ASP A 250 -12.34 -11.39 24.98
C ASP A 250 -11.96 -10.01 24.41
N ALA A 251 -11.70 -9.04 25.29
CA ALA A 251 -11.20 -7.72 24.88
C ALA A 251 -9.79 -7.78 24.27
N LEU A 252 -9.03 -8.84 24.61
CA LEU A 252 -7.69 -9.10 24.08
C LEU A 252 -7.74 -10.02 22.86
N PRO A 253 -6.68 -10.06 22.05
CA PRO A 253 -6.63 -10.92 20.86
C PRO A 253 -6.80 -12.40 21.19
N MET A 254 -7.57 -13.10 20.38
CA MET A 254 -7.79 -14.54 20.44
C MET A 254 -7.20 -15.23 19.20
N ALA A 255 -7.03 -16.55 19.25
CA ALA A 255 -6.63 -17.32 18.06
C ALA A 255 -7.63 -17.10 16.92
N GLY A 256 -7.13 -16.80 15.71
CA GLY A 256 -7.95 -16.45 14.56
C GLY A 256 -8.23 -14.94 14.40
N ASP A 257 -7.95 -14.11 15.40
CA ASP A 257 -8.12 -12.66 15.27
C ASP A 257 -7.22 -12.08 14.17
N LYS A 258 -7.79 -11.15 13.39
CA LYS A 258 -7.10 -10.35 12.39
C LYS A 258 -6.54 -9.08 13.03
N LEU A 259 -5.26 -8.87 12.88
CA LEU A 259 -4.53 -7.74 13.46
C LEU A 259 -3.87 -6.91 12.38
N VAL A 260 -3.72 -5.61 12.63
CA VAL A 260 -2.91 -4.68 11.83
C VAL A 260 -1.67 -4.27 12.62
N CYS A 261 -0.51 -4.35 11.99
CA CYS A 261 0.74 -3.84 12.55
C CYS A 261 0.73 -2.31 12.53
N LEU A 262 1.03 -1.67 13.65
CA LEU A 262 1.04 -0.21 13.79
C LEU A 262 2.45 0.39 13.71
N ARG A 263 3.49 -0.44 13.88
CA ARG A 263 4.87 0.02 13.91
C ARG A 263 5.81 -0.94 13.19
N ASN A 264 6.75 -0.37 12.43
CA ASN A 264 7.77 -1.15 11.76
C ASN A 264 8.70 -1.85 12.76
N ASN A 265 8.94 -3.14 12.57
CA ASN A 265 9.99 -3.90 13.22
C ASN A 265 10.67 -4.79 12.17
N ARG A 266 11.75 -4.28 11.58
CA ARG A 266 12.43 -4.92 10.45
C ARG A 266 13.07 -6.25 10.82
N ARG A 267 13.62 -6.39 12.05
CA ARG A 267 14.21 -7.66 12.52
C ARG A 267 13.19 -8.79 12.46
N LYS A 268 11.91 -8.47 12.69
CA LYS A 268 10.80 -9.43 12.63
C LYS A 268 10.08 -9.43 11.27
N GLY A 269 10.43 -8.52 10.35
CA GLY A 269 9.73 -8.34 9.09
C GLY A 269 8.31 -7.79 9.28
N LEU A 270 8.09 -7.00 10.32
CA LEU A 270 6.85 -6.29 10.58
C LEU A 270 6.89 -4.92 9.89
N PHE A 271 5.83 -4.61 9.16
CA PHE A 271 5.67 -3.31 8.52
C PHE A 271 4.34 -2.69 8.92
N ASN A 272 4.34 -1.38 9.13
CA ASN A 272 3.13 -0.62 9.45
C ASN A 272 2.08 -0.83 8.34
N GLY A 273 0.84 -1.07 8.74
CA GLY A 273 -0.27 -1.42 7.82
C GLY A 273 -0.33 -2.90 7.41
N GLY A 274 0.70 -3.70 7.70
CA GLY A 274 0.68 -5.15 7.43
C GLY A 274 -0.40 -5.87 8.26
N LEU A 275 -1.13 -6.76 7.60
CA LEU A 275 -2.19 -7.55 8.24
C LEU A 275 -1.67 -8.92 8.65
N TRP A 276 -2.12 -9.38 9.80
CA TRP A 276 -1.66 -10.60 10.45
C TRP A 276 -2.82 -11.34 11.11
N VAL A 277 -2.72 -12.66 11.20
CA VAL A 277 -3.69 -13.51 11.90
C VAL A 277 -3.02 -14.18 13.08
N VAL A 278 -3.68 -14.16 14.23
CA VAL A 278 -3.25 -14.85 15.45
C VAL A 278 -3.38 -16.36 15.27
N ARG A 279 -2.27 -17.10 15.35
CA ARG A 279 -2.26 -18.55 15.08
C ARG A 279 -2.68 -19.41 16.25
N GLU A 280 -2.35 -19.02 17.44
CA GLU A 280 -2.61 -19.80 18.66
C GLU A 280 -3.02 -18.87 19.80
N ARG A 281 -3.66 -19.44 20.83
CA ARG A 281 -4.12 -18.68 21.99
C ARG A 281 -2.99 -17.85 22.57
N PRO A 282 -3.15 -16.52 22.67
CA PRO A 282 -2.13 -15.65 23.25
C PRO A 282 -1.87 -15.98 24.72
N LYS A 283 -0.62 -15.82 25.14
CA LYS A 283 -0.24 -15.95 26.55
C LYS A 283 -0.08 -14.57 27.14
N ALA A 284 -1.05 -14.15 27.95
CA ALA A 284 -0.95 -12.90 28.71
C ALA A 284 -0.21 -13.16 30.04
N ARG A 285 0.85 -12.39 30.29
CA ARG A 285 1.59 -12.45 31.55
C ARG A 285 2.11 -11.05 31.89
N ARG A 286 1.76 -10.52 33.08
CA ARG A 286 2.26 -9.25 33.61
C ARG A 286 2.22 -8.11 32.56
N GLN A 287 1.08 -7.66 32.11
CA GLN A 287 0.95 -6.54 31.15
C GLN A 287 1.61 -6.75 29.76
N ILE A 288 1.91 -7.99 29.38
CA ILE A 288 2.48 -8.32 28.08
C ILE A 288 1.69 -9.49 27.50
N ILE A 289 1.27 -9.35 26.25
CA ILE A 289 0.64 -10.41 25.46
C ILE A 289 1.70 -10.95 24.48
N ARG A 290 2.00 -12.23 24.59
CA ARG A 290 2.88 -12.93 23.64
C ARG A 290 2.03 -13.72 22.66
N MET A 291 2.23 -13.48 21.38
CA MET A 291 1.44 -14.09 20.31
C MET A 291 2.35 -14.67 19.22
N ARG A 292 1.84 -15.68 18.52
CA ARG A 292 2.37 -16.12 17.21
C ARG A 292 1.42 -15.64 16.14
N LEU A 293 1.97 -14.92 15.17
CA LEU A 293 1.24 -14.33 14.07
C LEU A 293 1.72 -14.91 12.74
N LYS A 294 0.78 -15.14 11.81
CA LYS A 294 1.08 -15.36 10.39
C LYS A 294 0.59 -14.17 9.57
N PRO A 295 1.21 -13.86 8.41
CA PRO A 295 0.62 -12.89 7.48
C PRO A 295 -0.81 -13.30 7.10
N ASP A 296 -1.71 -12.32 6.94
CA ASP A 296 -3.09 -12.55 6.48
C ASP A 296 -3.12 -12.99 5.00
N GLU A 297 -2.09 -12.67 4.23
CA GLU A 297 -1.93 -13.08 2.84
C GLU A 297 -1.24 -14.45 2.77
N ASP A 298 -1.82 -15.39 2.02
CA ASP A 298 -1.36 -16.78 1.87
C ASP A 298 0.02 -16.94 1.17
N LEU A 299 0.68 -15.84 0.83
CA LEU A 299 1.93 -15.83 0.08
C LEU A 299 3.17 -16.27 0.89
N CYS A 300 3.05 -16.48 2.19
CA CYS A 300 4.18 -16.87 3.03
C CYS A 300 3.72 -17.61 4.29
N ASP A 301 4.12 -18.87 4.45
CA ASP A 301 3.87 -19.68 5.66
C ASP A 301 4.77 -19.27 6.85
N ARG A 302 5.19 -18.03 6.87
CA ARG A 302 6.06 -17.49 7.91
C ARG A 302 5.27 -17.17 9.17
N THR A 303 5.64 -17.79 10.27
CA THR A 303 5.11 -17.47 11.61
C THR A 303 6.13 -16.65 12.40
N ILE A 304 5.69 -15.57 13.02
CA ILE A 304 6.54 -14.72 13.86
C ILE A 304 6.04 -14.67 15.30
N ARG A 305 6.94 -14.39 16.23
CA ARG A 305 6.60 -14.14 17.64
C ARG A 305 6.65 -12.66 17.93
N VAL A 306 5.59 -12.15 18.55
CA VAL A 306 5.45 -10.75 18.95
C VAL A 306 5.16 -10.63 20.43
N SER A 307 5.54 -9.50 21.03
CA SER A 307 5.22 -9.12 22.40
C SER A 307 4.56 -7.76 22.35
N VAL A 308 3.31 -7.68 22.78
CA VAL A 308 2.45 -6.50 22.63
C VAL A 308 1.87 -6.12 24.00
N ARG A 309 1.70 -4.83 24.25
CA ARG A 309 1.01 -4.35 25.44
C ARG A 309 -0.51 -4.45 25.27
N PRO A 310 -1.28 -4.87 26.29
CA PRO A 310 -2.75 -4.91 26.23
C PRO A 310 -3.38 -3.58 25.83
N GLU A 311 -2.75 -2.48 26.22
CA GLU A 311 -3.20 -1.11 25.98
C GLU A 311 -3.27 -0.76 24.49
N CYS A 312 -2.57 -1.50 23.63
CA CYS A 312 -2.71 -1.37 22.16
C CYS A 312 -4.15 -1.66 21.71
N PHE A 313 -4.82 -2.62 22.34
CA PHE A 313 -6.16 -3.08 21.96
C PHE A 313 -7.29 -2.33 22.66
N THR A 314 -6.99 -1.63 23.75
CA THR A 314 -7.96 -0.80 24.48
C THR A 314 -7.91 0.67 24.11
N GLY A 315 -6.95 1.07 23.24
CA GLY A 315 -6.73 2.46 22.85
C GLY A 315 -5.96 3.30 23.86
N ALA A 316 -5.51 2.70 24.97
CA ALA A 316 -4.79 3.39 26.03
C ALA A 316 -3.27 3.51 25.77
N ILE A 317 -2.76 2.93 24.67
CA ILE A 317 -1.31 2.92 24.36
C ILE A 317 -0.75 4.34 24.15
N GLU A 318 -1.58 5.27 23.65
CA GLU A 318 -1.18 6.66 23.40
C GLU A 318 -0.84 7.43 24.68
N ALA A 319 -1.32 6.97 25.86
CA ALA A 319 -1.01 7.54 27.15
C ALA A 319 0.40 7.18 27.67
N PHE A 320 1.07 6.22 27.02
CA PHE A 320 2.41 5.80 27.41
C PHE A 320 3.48 6.57 26.62
N GLU A 321 4.47 7.05 27.34
CA GLU A 321 5.66 7.67 26.72
C GLU A 321 6.44 6.65 25.90
N TRP A 322 7.21 7.17 24.96
CA TRP A 322 7.98 6.35 24.00
C TRP A 322 8.89 5.31 24.66
N PRO A 323 9.67 5.61 25.70
CA PRO A 323 10.54 4.61 26.35
C PRO A 323 9.79 3.36 26.82
N ALA A 324 8.55 3.52 27.33
CA ALA A 324 7.72 2.43 27.81
C ALA A 324 7.09 1.60 26.68
N ARG A 325 6.96 2.16 25.47
CA ARG A 325 6.41 1.50 24.27
C ARG A 325 7.48 0.78 23.44
N LYS A 326 8.69 1.30 23.46
CA LYS A 326 9.81 0.94 22.60
C LYS A 326 10.13 -0.56 22.57
N PRO A 327 10.17 -1.31 23.70
CA PRO A 327 10.54 -2.73 23.71
C PRO A 327 9.47 -3.66 23.08
N TYR A 328 8.27 -3.15 22.82
CA TYR A 328 7.12 -3.96 22.41
C TYR A 328 6.74 -3.71 20.95
N ASP A 329 6.20 -4.73 20.30
CA ASP A 329 5.56 -4.57 18.99
C ASP A 329 4.17 -3.94 19.20
N GLU A 330 3.69 -3.17 18.22
CA GLU A 330 2.39 -2.49 18.32
C GLU A 330 1.43 -3.04 17.27
N PHE A 331 0.27 -3.48 17.75
CA PHE A 331 -0.81 -4.02 16.93
C PHE A 331 -2.17 -3.51 17.40
N ASP A 332 -3.13 -3.49 16.50
CA ASP A 332 -4.55 -3.29 16.79
C ASP A 332 -5.39 -4.25 15.94
N PHE A 333 -6.70 -4.34 16.19
CA PHE A 333 -7.58 -5.16 15.36
C PHE A 333 -7.64 -4.64 13.92
N GLY A 334 -7.58 -5.55 12.96
CA GLY A 334 -7.38 -5.26 11.53
C GLY A 334 -8.58 -5.55 10.63
N TYR A 335 -9.76 -5.89 11.19
CA TYR A 335 -10.97 -6.13 10.38
C TYR A 335 -11.46 -4.86 9.69
N VAL A 336 -11.30 -3.72 10.35
CA VAL A 336 -11.66 -2.40 9.84
C VAL A 336 -10.45 -1.48 9.90
N LEU A 337 -10.15 -0.81 8.81
CA LEU A 337 -9.08 0.18 8.70
C LEU A 337 -9.66 1.55 8.33
N THR A 338 -8.93 2.62 8.64
CA THR A 338 -9.23 3.90 8.02
C THR A 338 -8.71 3.93 6.60
N VAL A 339 -9.34 4.70 5.71
CA VAL A 339 -8.88 4.89 4.32
C VAL A 339 -7.42 5.35 4.29
N HIS A 340 -7.01 6.24 5.19
CA HIS A 340 -5.61 6.65 5.32
C HIS A 340 -4.66 5.48 5.62
N LYS A 341 -5.05 4.55 6.51
CA LYS A 341 -4.22 3.36 6.81
C LYS A 341 -4.24 2.32 5.70
N ALA A 342 -5.21 2.39 4.80
CA ALA A 342 -5.36 1.51 3.66
C ALA A 342 -4.55 1.97 2.43
N GLN A 343 -3.94 3.16 2.46
CA GLN A 343 -3.08 3.65 1.36
C GLN A 343 -1.97 2.64 1.05
N GLY A 344 -1.66 2.47 -0.22
CA GLY A 344 -0.70 1.47 -0.70
C GLY A 344 -1.15 0.02 -0.56
N SER A 345 -2.40 -0.24 -0.13
CA SER A 345 -2.98 -1.59 -0.02
C SER A 345 -4.11 -1.77 -1.02
N GLN A 346 -4.39 -3.02 -1.39
CA GLN A 346 -5.50 -3.38 -2.26
C GLN A 346 -6.07 -4.75 -1.82
N TRP A 347 -7.38 -4.95 -1.94
CA TRP A 347 -8.07 -6.19 -1.61
C TRP A 347 -9.07 -6.52 -2.71
N ASP A 348 -9.35 -7.79 -2.90
CA ASP A 348 -10.31 -8.24 -3.91
C ASP A 348 -11.71 -7.72 -3.60
N ASP A 349 -12.12 -7.74 -2.33
CA ASP A 349 -13.46 -7.40 -1.89
C ASP A 349 -13.46 -6.39 -0.74
N VAL A 350 -13.98 -5.18 -1.00
CA VAL A 350 -13.99 -4.07 -0.04
C VAL A 350 -15.40 -3.57 0.25
N VAL A 351 -15.67 -3.28 1.52
CA VAL A 351 -16.81 -2.48 1.96
C VAL A 351 -16.30 -1.15 2.49
N LEU A 352 -16.70 -0.04 1.86
CA LEU A 352 -16.34 1.32 2.22
C LEU A 352 -17.55 2.03 2.82
N PHE A 353 -17.49 2.39 4.10
CA PHE A 353 -18.48 3.29 4.71
C PHE A 353 -18.09 4.73 4.42
N ASP A 354 -18.96 5.45 3.75
CA ASP A 354 -18.71 6.86 3.41
C ASP A 354 -18.75 7.73 4.67
N GLU A 355 -17.58 8.13 5.10
CA GLU A 355 -17.36 9.16 6.12
C GLU A 355 -16.58 10.36 5.54
N SER A 356 -16.64 10.57 4.22
CA SER A 356 -15.93 11.64 3.53
C SER A 356 -16.31 13.03 4.03
N GLY A 357 -17.52 13.19 4.54
CA GLY A 357 -17.97 14.43 5.19
C GLY A 357 -17.13 14.85 6.41
N ALA A 358 -16.33 13.94 6.99
CA ALA A 358 -15.39 14.27 8.04
C ALA A 358 -14.10 14.95 7.52
N PHE A 359 -13.91 15.01 6.20
CA PHE A 359 -12.72 15.51 5.53
C PHE A 359 -13.10 16.51 4.42
N PRO A 360 -13.72 17.65 4.74
CA PRO A 360 -14.31 18.55 3.74
C PRO A 360 -13.31 18.99 2.67
N ASP A 361 -12.08 19.33 3.04
CA ASP A 361 -11.03 19.79 2.13
C ASP A 361 -10.50 18.69 1.21
N ASN A 362 -10.70 17.42 1.57
CA ASN A 362 -10.18 16.25 0.84
C ASN A 362 -11.28 15.21 0.57
N ARG A 363 -12.55 15.61 0.54
CA ARG A 363 -13.70 14.71 0.41
C ARG A 363 -13.57 13.76 -0.79
N ASP A 364 -13.36 14.31 -1.96
CA ASP A 364 -13.29 13.52 -3.20
C ASP A 364 -12.03 12.66 -3.25
N ARG A 365 -10.90 13.19 -2.77
CA ARG A 365 -9.66 12.41 -2.63
C ARG A 365 -9.80 11.24 -1.66
N TRP A 366 -10.55 11.45 -0.57
CA TRP A 366 -10.83 10.42 0.42
C TRP A 366 -11.68 9.29 -0.19
N LEU A 367 -12.78 9.64 -0.86
CA LEU A 367 -13.64 8.69 -1.55
C LEU A 367 -12.89 7.96 -2.66
N TYR A 368 -12.18 8.69 -3.51
CA TYR A 368 -11.35 8.13 -4.56
C TYR A 368 -10.32 7.13 -4.02
N THR A 369 -9.59 7.51 -2.96
CA THR A 369 -8.62 6.63 -2.32
C THR A 369 -9.28 5.37 -1.78
N GLY A 370 -10.42 5.50 -1.11
CA GLY A 370 -11.16 4.37 -0.56
C GLY A 370 -11.67 3.41 -1.62
N VAL A 371 -12.28 3.92 -2.67
CA VAL A 371 -12.82 3.14 -3.81
C VAL A 371 -11.72 2.38 -4.54
N THR A 372 -10.57 3.01 -4.78
CA THR A 372 -9.43 2.39 -5.49
C THR A 372 -8.68 1.34 -4.67
N ARG A 373 -9.10 1.08 -3.43
CA ARG A 373 -8.57 -0.05 -2.61
C ARG A 373 -9.20 -1.39 -3.00
N ALA A 374 -10.33 -1.39 -3.69
CA ALA A 374 -10.95 -2.61 -4.20
C ALA A 374 -10.34 -3.01 -5.55
N ALA A 375 -10.12 -4.32 -5.75
CA ALA A 375 -9.62 -4.87 -7.01
C ALA A 375 -10.70 -5.53 -7.84
N LYS A 376 -11.72 -6.17 -7.22
CA LYS A 376 -12.74 -6.95 -7.94
C LYS A 376 -14.17 -6.58 -7.53
N ARG A 377 -14.40 -6.33 -6.24
CA ARG A 377 -15.73 -6.09 -5.69
C ARG A 377 -15.73 -4.95 -4.69
N LEU A 378 -16.70 -4.07 -4.82
CA LEU A 378 -16.82 -2.90 -3.94
C LEU A 378 -18.26 -2.69 -3.52
N THR A 379 -18.50 -2.46 -2.23
CA THR A 379 -19.76 -1.90 -1.72
C THR A 379 -19.45 -0.57 -1.03
N VAL A 380 -20.05 0.51 -1.53
CA VAL A 380 -19.99 1.82 -0.88
C VAL A 380 -21.28 2.01 -0.10
N VAL A 381 -21.17 2.31 1.20
CA VAL A 381 -22.31 2.51 2.11
C VAL A 381 -22.43 3.99 2.42
N VAL A 382 -23.51 4.62 1.95
CA VAL A 382 -23.81 6.05 2.08
C VAL A 382 -24.89 6.32 3.13
#